data_40ea3828a9479b639e007b0b0a655839
#
_entry.id   40ea3828a9479b639e007b0b0a655839
#
_cell.length_a   1.000
_cell.length_b   1.000
_cell.length_c   1.000
_cell.angle_alpha   90.00
_cell.angle_beta   90.00
_cell.angle_gamma   90.00
#
_symmetry.space_group_name_H-M   'P 1'
#
loop_
_entity.id
_entity.type
_entity.pdbx_description
1 polymer ?
#
loop_
_entity_poly.entity_id
_entity_poly.type
_entity_poly.pdbx_seq_one_letter_code
_entity_poly.pdbx_strand_id
1 'polypeptide(L)'
;MSGHSKFANIAHKKAANDAAKGKIFTRLGKELMIAVKEGGPDVNNNSKLRQVVAKCKAANMPNDTIDRAIKKAASNDMSNYESVRYEGYGPNGTAIIVEALTDNRNRAASNIRSAFTKGGGNVGTPGCVSFMFDNKGQMIVDKEEYTGDADELMMLALDAGADDFNEEEDCYEILTSPEEFDAVNQALADAGVTFASAEVTMIPQTTVDLTSEDDIKKMNRILGLLDEDDDVQNVYHNWNEPEEDEE
;
A
#
# COMPACT_ATOMS: atom_id res chain seq x y z
N MET A 1 -16.91 -5.32 -19.97
CA MET A 1 -16.80 -6.12 -18.75
C MET A 1 -15.35 -6.52 -18.64
N SER A 2 -14.55 -5.68 -18.08
CA SER A 2 -13.12 -5.91 -17.93
C SER A 2 -12.85 -5.77 -16.45
N GLY A 3 -12.88 -6.88 -15.72
CA GLY A 3 -12.26 -6.97 -14.40
C GLY A 3 -10.76 -7.03 -14.64
N HIS A 4 -10.11 -5.87 -14.61
CA HIS A 4 -8.65 -5.86 -14.55
C HIS A 4 -8.26 -6.52 -13.24
N SER A 5 -7.44 -7.56 -13.35
CA SER A 5 -7.05 -8.41 -12.24
C SER A 5 -6.38 -7.58 -11.15
N LYS A 6 -7.00 -7.49 -9.98
CA LYS A 6 -6.38 -6.91 -8.78
C LYS A 6 -5.06 -7.63 -8.45
N PHE A 7 -5.00 -8.91 -8.80
CA PHE A 7 -3.82 -9.76 -8.64
C PHE A 7 -2.67 -9.36 -9.57
N ALA A 8 -2.94 -9.04 -10.84
CA ALA A 8 -1.92 -8.57 -11.79
C ALA A 8 -1.24 -7.29 -11.27
N ASN A 9 -2.00 -6.33 -10.74
CA ASN A 9 -1.45 -5.12 -10.15
C ASN A 9 -0.56 -5.40 -8.93
N ILE A 10 -0.87 -6.43 -8.15
CA ILE A 10 -0.05 -6.88 -7.02
C ILE A 10 1.19 -7.62 -7.52
N ALA A 11 1.06 -8.48 -8.53
CA ALA A 11 2.17 -9.20 -9.14
C ALA A 11 3.18 -8.24 -9.81
N HIS A 12 2.70 -7.19 -10.51
CA HIS A 12 3.54 -6.13 -11.06
C HIS A 12 4.31 -5.37 -9.99
N LYS A 13 3.66 -4.99 -8.89
CA LYS A 13 4.34 -4.40 -7.75
C LYS A 13 5.41 -5.33 -7.17
N LYS A 14 5.20 -6.64 -7.19
CA LYS A 14 6.17 -7.65 -6.70
C LYS A 14 7.35 -7.84 -7.67
N ALA A 15 7.14 -7.83 -8.99
CA ALA A 15 8.20 -7.96 -10.01
C ALA A 15 9.09 -6.71 -10.11
N ALA A 16 8.52 -5.50 -10.03
CA ALA A 16 9.27 -4.24 -9.95
C ALA A 16 10.18 -4.17 -8.71
N ASN A 17 9.89 -4.96 -7.68
CA ASN A 17 10.60 -4.97 -6.41
C ASN A 17 12.04 -5.52 -6.49
N ASP A 18 12.38 -6.39 -7.44
CA ASP A 18 13.75 -6.94 -7.52
C ASP A 18 14.79 -5.93 -8.00
N ALA A 19 14.41 -4.96 -8.81
CA ALA A 19 15.28 -3.85 -9.24
C ALA A 19 15.36 -2.70 -8.21
N ALA A 20 14.44 -2.64 -7.25
CA ALA A 20 14.26 -1.52 -6.33
C ALA A 20 14.49 -1.87 -4.85
N LYS A 21 15.13 -3.00 -4.53
CA LYS A 21 15.34 -3.48 -3.12
C LYS A 21 15.87 -2.40 -2.17
N GLY A 22 16.76 -1.54 -2.65
CA GLY A 22 17.31 -0.44 -1.85
C GLY A 22 16.26 0.60 -1.44
N LYS A 23 15.38 0.99 -2.36
CA LYS A 23 14.28 1.93 -2.10
C LYS A 23 13.26 1.36 -1.12
N ILE A 24 12.88 0.10 -1.35
CA ILE A 24 11.91 -0.60 -0.47
C ILE A 24 12.46 -0.67 0.95
N PHE A 25 13.72 -1.04 1.13
CA PHE A 25 14.33 -1.09 2.46
C PHE A 25 14.39 0.30 3.11
N THR A 26 14.61 1.36 2.32
CA THR A 26 14.59 2.74 2.83
C THR A 26 13.19 3.13 3.29
N ARG A 27 12.15 2.83 2.50
CA ARG A 27 10.74 3.10 2.86
C ARG A 27 10.33 2.31 4.09
N LEU A 28 10.53 0.99 4.10
CA LEU A 28 10.20 0.13 5.24
C LEU A 28 10.98 0.55 6.50
N GLY A 29 12.25 0.96 6.35
CA GLY A 29 13.04 1.51 7.45
C GLY A 29 12.42 2.77 8.05
N LYS A 30 11.86 3.66 7.22
CA LYS A 30 11.12 4.85 7.68
C LYS A 30 9.79 4.47 8.34
N GLU A 31 9.04 3.49 7.79
CA GLU A 31 7.81 2.98 8.42
C GLU A 31 8.09 2.37 9.80
N LEU A 32 9.16 1.57 9.94
CA LEU A 32 9.61 1.05 11.25
C LEU A 32 9.85 2.18 12.25
N MET A 33 10.48 3.28 11.81
CA MET A 33 10.74 4.42 12.68
C MET A 33 9.47 5.10 13.18
N ILE A 34 8.47 5.28 12.30
CA ILE A 34 7.17 5.84 12.71
C ILE A 34 6.49 4.91 13.69
N ALA A 35 6.41 3.62 13.37
CA ALA A 35 5.73 2.65 14.20
C ALA A 35 6.34 2.61 15.61
N VAL A 36 7.67 2.65 15.71
CA VAL A 36 8.38 2.71 17.01
C VAL A 36 8.09 4.02 17.75
N LYS A 37 8.07 5.17 17.03
CA LYS A 37 7.80 6.49 17.63
C LYS A 37 6.39 6.58 18.19
N GLU A 38 5.41 5.98 17.53
CA GLU A 38 4.00 6.04 17.94
C GLU A 38 3.64 5.05 19.05
N GLY A 39 4.15 3.81 18.98
CA GLY A 39 3.73 2.72 19.87
C GLY A 39 4.87 2.05 20.66
N GLY A 40 6.10 2.55 20.55
CA GLY A 40 7.27 1.98 21.22
C GLY A 40 7.92 0.80 20.46
N PRO A 41 9.10 0.34 20.92
CA PRO A 41 9.92 -0.63 20.19
C PRO A 41 9.54 -2.11 20.40
N ASP A 42 8.55 -2.39 21.24
CA ASP A 42 8.13 -3.77 21.54
C ASP A 42 7.08 -4.26 20.51
N VAL A 43 7.51 -5.18 19.65
CA VAL A 43 6.68 -5.79 18.60
C VAL A 43 5.43 -6.47 19.17
N ASN A 44 5.48 -7.00 20.40
CA ASN A 44 4.34 -7.69 21.01
C ASN A 44 3.24 -6.72 21.46
N ASN A 45 3.63 -5.51 21.84
CA ASN A 45 2.73 -4.48 22.37
C ASN A 45 2.39 -3.39 21.34
N ASN A 46 2.98 -3.43 20.13
CA ASN A 46 2.79 -2.45 19.08
C ASN A 46 2.32 -3.16 17.79
N SER A 47 1.01 -3.14 17.53
CA SER A 47 0.38 -3.79 16.36
C SER A 47 0.92 -3.21 15.04
N LYS A 48 1.07 -1.88 14.96
CA LYS A 48 1.62 -1.21 13.78
C LYS A 48 3.06 -1.65 13.49
N LEU A 49 3.90 -1.74 14.52
CA LEU A 49 5.28 -2.24 14.38
C LEU A 49 5.29 -3.70 13.91
N ARG A 50 4.39 -4.53 14.43
CA ARG A 50 4.25 -5.93 14.01
C ARG A 50 3.94 -6.05 12.53
N GLN A 51 2.97 -5.26 12.03
CA GLN A 51 2.61 -5.23 10.61
C GLN A 51 3.80 -4.80 9.74
N VAL A 52 4.51 -3.73 10.12
CA VAL A 52 5.69 -3.26 9.37
C VAL A 52 6.81 -4.29 9.39
N VAL A 53 7.05 -4.97 10.52
CA VAL A 53 8.02 -6.07 10.60
C VAL A 53 7.63 -7.23 9.67
N ALA A 54 6.34 -7.56 9.56
CA ALA A 54 5.86 -8.57 8.62
C ALA A 54 6.12 -8.13 7.16
N LYS A 55 5.84 -6.88 6.79
CA LYS A 55 6.18 -6.31 5.47
C LYS A 55 7.69 -6.37 5.19
N CYS A 56 8.53 -6.05 6.18
CA CYS A 56 9.99 -6.15 6.05
C CYS A 56 10.44 -7.58 5.74
N LYS A 57 9.87 -8.57 6.44
CA LYS A 57 10.18 -9.99 6.21
C LYS A 57 9.69 -10.45 4.83
N ALA A 58 8.49 -10.05 4.40
CA ALA A 58 7.95 -10.32 3.08
C ALA A 58 8.83 -9.73 1.95
N ALA A 59 9.43 -8.56 2.19
CA ALA A 59 10.41 -7.93 1.31
C ALA A 59 11.82 -8.55 1.40
N ASN A 60 12.01 -9.63 2.16
CA ASN A 60 13.31 -10.28 2.42
C ASN A 60 14.34 -9.34 3.07
N MET A 61 13.92 -8.40 3.92
CA MET A 61 14.83 -7.58 4.71
C MET A 61 15.49 -8.44 5.79
N PRO A 62 16.83 -8.42 5.92
CA PRO A 62 17.53 -9.19 6.96
C PRO A 62 17.09 -8.80 8.38
N ASN A 63 16.88 -9.78 9.26
CA ASN A 63 16.45 -9.53 10.65
C ASN A 63 17.38 -8.55 11.38
N ASP A 64 18.71 -8.65 11.19
CA ASP A 64 19.67 -7.71 11.77
C ASP A 64 19.44 -6.25 11.31
N THR A 65 18.92 -6.05 10.10
CA THR A 65 18.60 -4.72 9.57
C THR A 65 17.34 -4.19 10.23
N ILE A 66 16.32 -5.05 10.39
CA ILE A 66 15.08 -4.73 11.10
C ILE A 66 15.39 -4.33 12.55
N ASP A 67 16.13 -5.16 13.27
CA ASP A 67 16.50 -4.92 14.66
C ASP A 67 17.31 -3.62 14.85
N ARG A 68 18.25 -3.35 13.93
CA ARG A 68 19.01 -2.10 13.94
C ARG A 68 18.13 -0.88 13.71
N ALA A 69 17.16 -0.97 12.79
CA ALA A 69 16.22 0.12 12.52
C ALA A 69 15.34 0.40 13.75
N ILE A 70 14.80 -0.63 14.40
CA ILE A 70 14.00 -0.51 15.61
C ILE A 70 14.82 0.12 16.75
N LYS A 71 16.04 -0.36 17.00
CA LYS A 71 16.94 0.17 18.03
C LYS A 71 17.30 1.63 17.77
N LYS A 72 17.60 1.98 16.51
CA LYS A 72 17.91 3.36 16.11
C LYS A 72 16.71 4.28 16.34
N ALA A 73 15.51 3.83 15.98
CA ALA A 73 14.28 4.59 16.20
C ALA A 73 13.98 4.81 17.71
N ALA A 74 14.27 3.81 18.55
CA ALA A 74 14.09 3.90 20.00
C ALA A 74 15.09 4.85 20.69
N SER A 75 16.26 5.11 20.08
CA SER A 75 17.33 5.94 20.67
C SER A 75 17.12 7.44 20.53
N ASN A 76 15.97 7.93 20.12
CA ASN A 76 15.58 9.34 20.04
C ASN A 76 16.35 10.22 19.01
N ASP A 77 17.16 9.62 18.16
CA ASP A 77 18.00 10.35 17.18
C ASP A 77 17.21 10.83 15.94
N MET A 78 15.87 10.59 15.90
CA MET A 78 15.01 10.77 14.72
C MET A 78 13.83 11.70 14.99
N SER A 79 14.01 12.72 15.81
CA SER A 79 12.94 13.63 16.26
C SER A 79 12.31 14.50 15.16
N ASN A 80 12.89 14.57 13.97
CA ASN A 80 12.53 15.55 12.94
C ASN A 80 11.65 15.01 11.79
N TYR A 81 11.36 13.70 11.74
CA TYR A 81 10.49 13.17 10.70
C TYR A 81 9.01 13.37 11.04
N GLU A 82 8.25 13.85 10.06
CA GLU A 82 6.80 14.01 10.14
C GLU A 82 6.11 13.29 8.98
N SER A 83 4.95 12.69 9.26
CA SER A 83 4.05 12.15 8.24
C SER A 83 3.20 13.27 7.68
N VAL A 84 3.14 13.37 6.36
CA VAL A 84 2.33 14.37 5.65
C VAL A 84 1.56 13.67 4.54
N ARG A 85 0.27 13.99 4.43
CA ARG A 85 -0.59 13.52 3.34
C ARG A 85 -0.83 14.65 2.35
N TYR A 86 -0.70 14.35 1.06
CA TYR A 86 -1.06 15.23 -0.04
C TYR A 86 -2.15 14.55 -0.85
N GLU A 87 -3.08 15.36 -1.32
CA GLU A 87 -4.22 14.92 -2.09
C GLU A 87 -4.31 15.76 -3.36
N GLY A 88 -4.76 15.14 -4.46
CA GLY A 88 -4.86 15.87 -5.72
C GLY A 88 -5.49 15.06 -6.83
N TYR A 89 -5.53 15.67 -7.98
CA TYR A 89 -6.10 15.09 -9.18
C TYR A 89 -5.04 14.94 -10.27
N GLY A 90 -5.03 13.77 -10.88
CA GLY A 90 -4.30 13.47 -12.11
C GLY A 90 -5.14 13.73 -13.37
N PRO A 91 -4.70 13.18 -14.53
CA PRO A 91 -5.43 13.26 -15.79
C PRO A 91 -6.86 12.74 -15.66
N ASN A 92 -7.78 13.35 -16.39
CA ASN A 92 -9.19 12.97 -16.43
C ASN A 92 -9.88 12.88 -15.05
N GLY A 93 -9.39 13.67 -14.07
CA GLY A 93 -9.96 13.69 -12.72
C GLY A 93 -9.63 12.48 -11.86
N THR A 94 -8.61 11.70 -12.20
CA THR A 94 -8.12 10.61 -11.37
C THR A 94 -7.73 11.12 -9.99
N ALA A 95 -8.28 10.54 -8.95
CA ALA A 95 -7.96 10.90 -7.57
C ALA A 95 -6.64 10.25 -7.14
N ILE A 96 -5.76 11.02 -6.48
CA ILE A 96 -4.47 10.53 -6.02
C ILE A 96 -4.24 11.01 -4.58
N ILE A 97 -3.87 10.07 -3.70
CA ILE A 97 -3.42 10.33 -2.34
C ILE A 97 -1.94 9.95 -2.25
N VAL A 98 -1.12 10.83 -1.70
CA VAL A 98 0.30 10.60 -1.48
C VAL A 98 0.60 10.71 0.01
N GLU A 99 1.13 9.66 0.60
CA GLU A 99 1.64 9.66 1.95
C GLU A 99 3.16 9.81 1.92
N ALA A 100 3.66 10.83 2.56
CA ALA A 100 5.08 11.13 2.64
C ALA A 100 5.57 11.14 4.09
N LEU A 101 6.79 10.68 4.29
CA LEU A 101 7.52 10.79 5.52
C LEU A 101 8.81 11.55 5.29
N THR A 102 8.89 12.73 5.83
CA THR A 102 9.95 13.67 5.52
C THR A 102 10.51 14.36 6.77
N ASP A 103 11.78 14.69 6.74
CA ASP A 103 12.44 15.61 7.66
C ASP A 103 12.39 17.08 7.16
N ASN A 104 11.86 17.28 5.93
CA ASN A 104 11.73 18.58 5.30
C ASN A 104 10.44 18.71 4.50
N ARG A 105 9.39 19.21 5.17
CA ARG A 105 8.05 19.37 4.59
C ARG A 105 8.02 20.23 3.33
N ASN A 106 8.86 21.26 3.25
CA ASN A 106 8.91 22.13 2.08
C ASN A 106 9.50 21.43 0.86
N ARG A 107 10.53 20.60 1.06
CA ARG A 107 11.11 19.76 0.01
C ARG A 107 10.08 18.77 -0.52
N ALA A 108 9.47 17.99 0.36
CA ALA A 108 8.44 17.01 -0.02
C ALA A 108 7.28 17.68 -0.76
N ALA A 109 6.74 18.78 -0.23
CA ALA A 109 5.67 19.53 -0.88
C ALA A 109 6.05 20.03 -2.29
N SER A 110 7.28 20.51 -2.47
CA SER A 110 7.77 20.99 -3.77
C SER A 110 7.90 19.85 -4.77
N ASN A 111 8.47 18.73 -4.36
CA ASN A 111 8.67 17.56 -5.21
C ASN A 111 7.33 16.97 -5.66
N ILE A 112 6.41 16.75 -4.71
CA ILE A 112 5.10 16.17 -4.99
C ILE A 112 4.29 17.08 -5.92
N ARG A 113 4.24 18.42 -5.67
CA ARG A 113 3.59 19.36 -6.60
C ARG A 113 4.22 19.33 -8.00
N SER A 114 5.55 19.23 -8.07
CA SER A 114 6.26 19.12 -9.34
C SER A 114 5.88 17.84 -10.09
N ALA A 115 5.76 16.70 -9.39
CA ALA A 115 5.33 15.44 -9.98
C ALA A 115 3.93 15.55 -10.60
N PHE A 116 2.96 16.06 -9.84
CA PHE A 116 1.61 16.29 -10.35
C PHE A 116 1.60 17.21 -11.57
N THR A 117 2.25 18.38 -11.46
CA THR A 117 2.26 19.38 -12.54
C THR A 117 2.88 18.82 -13.82
N LYS A 118 3.98 18.06 -13.74
CA LYS A 118 4.66 17.45 -14.89
C LYS A 118 3.81 16.39 -15.59
N GLY A 119 2.88 15.77 -14.89
CA GLY A 119 1.90 14.84 -15.45
C GLY A 119 0.55 15.46 -15.74
N GLY A 120 0.43 16.81 -15.75
CA GLY A 120 -0.81 17.51 -16.07
C GLY A 120 -1.88 17.48 -14.97
N GLY A 121 -1.51 17.07 -13.76
CA GLY A 121 -2.36 17.09 -12.59
C GLY A 121 -2.09 18.28 -11.68
N ASN A 122 -2.75 18.28 -10.53
CA ASN A 122 -2.54 19.31 -9.51
C ASN A 122 -2.79 18.77 -8.09
N VAL A 123 -2.02 19.26 -7.14
CA VAL A 123 -2.26 19.03 -5.71
C VAL A 123 -3.36 19.98 -5.24
N GLY A 124 -4.38 19.41 -4.61
CA GLY A 124 -5.52 20.14 -4.06
C GLY A 124 -5.36 20.45 -2.57
N THR A 125 -6.47 20.79 -1.95
CA THR A 125 -6.55 21.00 -0.49
C THR A 125 -6.70 19.65 0.22
N PRO A 126 -6.23 19.51 1.47
CA PRO A 126 -6.50 18.30 2.26
C PRO A 126 -7.99 17.97 2.31
N GLY A 127 -8.35 16.70 2.09
CA GLY A 127 -9.73 16.23 2.04
C GLY A 127 -10.39 16.31 0.66
N CYS A 128 -9.69 16.78 -0.38
CA CYS A 128 -10.31 16.94 -1.71
C CYS A 128 -10.60 15.62 -2.42
N VAL A 129 -9.90 14.53 -2.10
CA VAL A 129 -10.12 13.20 -2.70
C VAL A 129 -10.22 12.07 -1.67
N SER A 130 -9.84 12.28 -0.42
CA SER A 130 -9.82 11.20 0.60
C SER A 130 -11.20 10.58 0.85
N PHE A 131 -12.28 11.32 0.65
CA PHE A 131 -13.65 10.82 0.74
C PHE A 131 -14.02 9.78 -0.34
N MET A 132 -13.21 9.66 -1.38
CA MET A 132 -13.38 8.69 -2.47
C MET A 132 -12.70 7.34 -2.17
N PHE A 133 -12.05 7.22 -1.01
CA PHE A 133 -11.33 6.03 -0.59
C PHE A 133 -11.79 5.57 0.79
N ASP A 134 -11.86 4.26 0.96
CA ASP A 134 -12.09 3.63 2.25
C ASP A 134 -10.78 3.09 2.81
N ASN A 135 -10.52 3.33 4.10
CA ASN A 135 -9.40 2.72 4.79
C ASN A 135 -9.83 1.33 5.28
N LYS A 136 -9.29 0.27 4.68
CA LYS A 136 -9.67 -1.13 4.93
C LYS A 136 -8.45 -2.01 5.13
N GLY A 137 -8.59 -3.06 5.93
CA GLY A 137 -7.72 -4.22 5.84
C GLY A 137 -8.06 -4.99 4.58
N GLN A 138 -7.07 -5.29 3.77
CA GLN A 138 -7.21 -6.07 2.53
C GLN A 138 -6.26 -7.26 2.57
N MET A 139 -6.80 -8.44 2.31
CA MET A 139 -6.03 -9.66 2.13
C MET A 139 -6.39 -10.27 0.79
N ILE A 140 -5.37 -10.60 -0.01
CA ILE A 140 -5.51 -11.20 -1.33
C ILE A 140 -4.96 -12.61 -1.28
N VAL A 141 -5.78 -13.56 -1.69
CA VAL A 141 -5.42 -14.98 -1.79
C VAL A 141 -5.43 -15.36 -3.27
N ASP A 142 -4.30 -15.86 -3.76
CA ASP A 142 -4.15 -16.32 -5.15
C ASP A 142 -4.93 -17.63 -5.34
N LYS A 143 -5.81 -17.68 -6.32
CA LYS A 143 -6.61 -18.88 -6.66
C LYS A 143 -5.74 -20.03 -7.18
N GLU A 144 -4.62 -19.74 -7.84
CA GLU A 144 -3.72 -20.79 -8.33
C GLU A 144 -2.93 -21.45 -7.19
N GLU A 145 -2.61 -20.69 -6.16
CA GLU A 145 -1.87 -21.20 -4.99
C GLU A 145 -2.81 -21.78 -3.91
N TYR A 146 -4.08 -21.37 -3.89
CA TYR A 146 -5.05 -21.83 -2.90
C TYR A 146 -5.71 -23.13 -3.32
N THR A 147 -5.46 -24.20 -2.57
CA THR A 147 -5.98 -25.55 -2.85
C THR A 147 -7.24 -25.93 -2.08
N GLY A 148 -7.74 -25.03 -1.23
CA GLY A 148 -8.94 -25.23 -0.41
C GLY A 148 -10.23 -24.93 -1.16
N ASP A 149 -11.35 -25.06 -0.46
CA ASP A 149 -12.67 -24.72 -0.97
C ASP A 149 -12.97 -23.22 -0.74
N ALA A 150 -13.55 -22.56 -1.76
CA ALA A 150 -13.85 -21.13 -1.70
C ALA A 150 -14.90 -20.78 -0.64
N ASP A 151 -15.94 -21.63 -0.51
CA ASP A 151 -17.01 -21.41 0.45
C ASP A 151 -16.49 -21.61 1.89
N GLU A 152 -15.58 -22.56 2.11
CA GLU A 152 -14.91 -22.76 3.39
C GLU A 152 -14.03 -21.55 3.74
N LEU A 153 -13.29 -21.00 2.77
CA LEU A 153 -12.47 -19.80 2.98
C LEU A 153 -13.33 -18.59 3.32
N MET A 154 -14.44 -18.40 2.60
CA MET A 154 -15.39 -17.33 2.85
C MET A 154 -15.99 -17.44 4.25
N MET A 155 -16.47 -18.62 4.64
CA MET A 155 -17.03 -18.84 5.98
C MET A 155 -16.00 -18.57 7.07
N LEU A 156 -14.78 -19.05 6.89
CA LEU A 156 -13.68 -18.82 7.83
C LEU A 156 -13.36 -17.33 7.99
N ALA A 157 -13.30 -16.59 6.87
CA ALA A 157 -13.04 -15.16 6.87
C ALA A 157 -14.13 -14.37 7.60
N LEU A 158 -15.40 -14.65 7.28
CA LEU A 158 -16.55 -13.97 7.90
C LEU A 158 -16.68 -14.31 9.40
N ASP A 159 -16.48 -15.57 9.79
CA ASP A 159 -16.47 -15.99 11.19
C ASP A 159 -15.33 -15.35 11.99
N ALA A 160 -14.20 -15.06 11.34
CA ALA A 160 -13.07 -14.37 11.95
C ALA A 160 -13.29 -12.84 12.08
N GLY A 161 -14.31 -12.27 11.44
CA GLY A 161 -14.64 -10.85 11.51
C GLY A 161 -14.38 -10.05 10.25
N ALA A 162 -14.25 -10.70 9.10
CA ALA A 162 -14.18 -9.98 7.82
C ALA A 162 -15.50 -9.27 7.51
N ASP A 163 -15.42 -8.06 6.95
CA ASP A 163 -16.58 -7.27 6.52
C ASP A 163 -17.15 -7.79 5.19
N ASP A 164 -16.25 -8.24 4.30
CA ASP A 164 -16.62 -8.66 2.95
C ASP A 164 -15.66 -9.69 2.38
N PHE A 165 -16.16 -10.49 1.44
CA PHE A 165 -15.40 -11.50 0.71
C PHE A 165 -15.79 -11.43 -0.77
N ASN A 166 -14.84 -11.06 -1.62
CA ASN A 166 -15.04 -10.91 -3.05
C ASN A 166 -14.30 -12.01 -3.80
N GLU A 167 -15.01 -12.70 -4.67
CA GLU A 167 -14.42 -13.64 -5.61
C GLU A 167 -14.16 -12.92 -6.93
N GLU A 168 -12.88 -12.72 -7.26
CA GLU A 168 -12.41 -12.17 -8.52
C GLU A 168 -12.00 -13.29 -9.48
N GLU A 169 -11.58 -12.98 -10.69
CA GLU A 169 -11.21 -13.97 -11.70
C GLU A 169 -10.06 -14.88 -11.24
N ASP A 170 -9.02 -14.32 -10.68
CA ASP A 170 -7.75 -14.95 -10.31
C ASP A 170 -7.42 -14.92 -8.81
N CYS A 171 -8.20 -14.23 -8.00
CA CYS A 171 -7.98 -14.16 -6.57
C CYS A 171 -9.26 -14.09 -5.75
N TYR A 172 -9.11 -14.32 -4.44
CA TYR A 172 -10.10 -13.96 -3.44
C TYR A 172 -9.63 -12.72 -2.70
N GLU A 173 -10.49 -11.70 -2.60
CA GLU A 173 -10.24 -10.51 -1.82
C GLU A 173 -11.07 -10.55 -0.54
N ILE A 174 -10.41 -10.41 0.60
CA ILE A 174 -11.02 -10.37 1.92
C ILE A 174 -10.83 -8.97 2.50
N LEU A 175 -11.92 -8.33 2.88
CA LEU A 175 -11.93 -6.98 3.40
C LEU A 175 -12.33 -6.97 4.87
N THR A 176 -11.66 -6.13 5.65
CA THR A 176 -11.94 -5.92 7.08
C THR A 176 -11.94 -4.44 7.41
N SER A 177 -12.46 -4.09 8.60
CA SER A 177 -12.05 -2.83 9.21
C SER A 177 -10.54 -2.85 9.53
N PRO A 178 -9.87 -1.70 9.63
CA PRO A 178 -8.46 -1.66 10.04
C PRO A 178 -8.22 -2.28 11.41
N GLU A 179 -9.21 -2.19 12.31
CA GLU A 179 -9.15 -2.70 13.68
C GLU A 179 -9.19 -4.22 13.74
N GLU A 180 -9.99 -4.86 12.87
CA GLU A 180 -10.16 -6.33 12.83
C GLU A 180 -9.11 -7.02 11.95
N PHE A 181 -8.32 -6.26 11.18
CA PHE A 181 -7.35 -6.80 10.23
C PHE A 181 -6.39 -7.82 10.85
N ASP A 182 -5.78 -7.48 11.99
CA ASP A 182 -4.81 -8.39 12.64
C ASP A 182 -5.46 -9.70 13.11
N ALA A 183 -6.68 -9.63 13.62
CA ALA A 183 -7.40 -10.80 14.11
C ALA A 183 -7.77 -11.74 12.96
N VAL A 184 -8.33 -11.19 11.88
CA VAL A 184 -8.73 -11.97 10.69
C VAL A 184 -7.50 -12.55 9.99
N ASN A 185 -6.45 -11.74 9.79
CA ASN A 185 -5.20 -12.20 9.18
C ASN A 185 -4.58 -13.36 9.96
N GLN A 186 -4.54 -13.27 11.29
CA GLN A 186 -4.00 -14.34 12.14
C GLN A 186 -4.86 -15.61 12.07
N ALA A 187 -6.19 -15.48 12.13
CA ALA A 187 -7.08 -16.63 12.05
C ALA A 187 -6.95 -17.40 10.73
N LEU A 188 -6.88 -16.67 9.61
CA LEU A 188 -6.68 -17.27 8.29
C LEU A 188 -5.29 -17.90 8.14
N ALA A 189 -4.24 -17.24 8.63
CA ALA A 189 -2.89 -17.79 8.63
C ALA A 189 -2.77 -19.05 9.47
N ASP A 190 -3.42 -19.11 10.65
CA ASP A 190 -3.45 -20.30 11.52
C ASP A 190 -4.20 -21.46 10.85
N ALA A 191 -5.16 -21.17 9.98
CA ALA A 191 -5.84 -22.16 9.14
C ALA A 191 -5.03 -22.59 7.91
N GLY A 192 -3.83 -22.03 7.71
CA GLY A 192 -2.93 -22.39 6.62
C GLY A 192 -3.15 -21.61 5.32
N VAL A 193 -3.92 -20.52 5.35
CA VAL A 193 -4.10 -19.65 4.18
C VAL A 193 -2.82 -18.85 3.93
N THR A 194 -2.36 -18.88 2.67
CA THR A 194 -1.23 -18.07 2.21
C THR A 194 -1.75 -16.83 1.48
N PHE A 195 -1.22 -15.66 1.77
CA PHE A 195 -1.62 -14.43 1.13
C PHE A 195 -0.61 -13.97 0.09
N ALA A 196 -1.09 -13.55 -1.08
CA ALA A 196 -0.29 -12.80 -2.05
C ALA A 196 0.03 -11.39 -1.52
N SER A 197 -0.93 -10.78 -0.82
CA SER A 197 -0.73 -9.56 -0.02
C SER A 197 -1.71 -9.50 1.15
N ALA A 198 -1.29 -8.85 2.25
CA ALA A 198 -2.14 -8.59 3.41
C ALA A 198 -1.69 -7.29 4.07
N GLU A 199 -2.52 -6.25 4.01
CA GLU A 199 -2.17 -4.93 4.55
C GLU A 199 -3.41 -4.07 4.81
N VAL A 200 -3.27 -3.06 5.67
CA VAL A 200 -4.25 -1.97 5.77
C VAL A 200 -3.92 -0.95 4.70
N THR A 201 -4.89 -0.63 3.85
CA THR A 201 -4.69 0.20 2.66
C THR A 201 -5.90 1.08 2.35
N MET A 202 -5.71 2.05 1.46
CA MET A 202 -6.79 2.92 0.96
C MET A 202 -7.37 2.34 -0.32
N ILE A 203 -8.62 1.91 -0.28
CA ILE A 203 -9.33 1.29 -1.40
C ILE A 203 -10.26 2.31 -2.04
N PRO A 204 -10.15 2.57 -3.36
CA PRO A 204 -11.06 3.50 -4.02
C PRO A 204 -12.47 2.91 -4.10
N GLN A 205 -13.48 3.73 -3.77
CA GLN A 205 -14.89 3.36 -3.88
C GLN A 205 -15.35 3.24 -5.34
N THR A 206 -14.71 3.99 -6.24
CA THR A 206 -14.95 3.97 -7.68
C THR A 206 -13.63 4.15 -8.43
N THR A 207 -13.50 3.49 -9.56
CA THR A 207 -12.34 3.58 -10.45
C THR A 207 -12.60 4.51 -11.64
N VAL A 208 -11.54 5.03 -12.23
CA VAL A 208 -11.55 5.86 -13.44
C VAL A 208 -10.71 5.18 -14.51
N ASP A 209 -11.31 4.97 -15.70
CA ASP A 209 -10.60 4.46 -16.87
C ASP A 209 -9.92 5.63 -17.62
N LEU A 210 -8.65 5.47 -17.97
CA LEU A 210 -7.96 6.37 -18.88
C LEU A 210 -7.89 5.69 -20.26
N THR A 211 -8.60 6.27 -21.23
CA THR A 211 -8.68 5.73 -22.60
C THR A 211 -7.72 6.40 -23.58
N SER A 212 -7.21 7.58 -23.22
CA SER A 212 -6.26 8.33 -24.03
C SER A 212 -4.83 7.91 -23.70
N GLU A 213 -4.03 7.55 -24.72
CA GLU A 213 -2.60 7.26 -24.52
C GLU A 213 -1.84 8.43 -23.88
N ASP A 214 -2.25 9.67 -24.16
CA ASP A 214 -1.62 10.85 -23.56
C ASP A 214 -1.92 10.95 -22.06
N ASP A 215 -3.15 10.63 -21.64
CA ASP A 215 -3.53 10.63 -20.23
C ASP A 215 -2.86 9.47 -19.48
N ILE A 216 -2.75 8.30 -20.10
CA ILE A 216 -1.99 7.15 -19.55
C ILE A 216 -0.52 7.53 -19.36
N LYS A 217 0.13 8.12 -20.38
CA LYS A 217 1.52 8.59 -20.27
C LYS A 217 1.70 9.63 -19.17
N LYS A 218 0.76 10.55 -19.04
CA LYS A 218 0.78 11.58 -17.98
C LYS A 218 0.61 10.96 -16.60
N MET A 219 -0.31 10.02 -16.44
CA MET A 219 -0.52 9.32 -15.16
C MET A 219 0.72 8.53 -14.76
N ASN A 220 1.25 7.72 -15.66
CA ASN A 220 2.51 6.98 -15.44
C ASN A 220 3.67 7.91 -15.08
N ARG A 221 3.71 9.11 -15.66
CA ARG A 221 4.73 10.11 -15.29
C ARG A 221 4.55 10.62 -13.87
N ILE A 222 3.32 10.84 -13.41
CA ILE A 222 3.06 11.21 -12.00
C ILE A 222 3.54 10.09 -11.09
N LEU A 223 3.07 8.87 -11.32
CA LEU A 223 3.39 7.71 -10.48
C LEU A 223 4.89 7.44 -10.43
N GLY A 224 5.57 7.47 -11.59
CA GLY A 224 7.02 7.27 -11.66
C GLY A 224 7.81 8.33 -10.89
N LEU A 225 7.44 9.62 -11.01
CA LEU A 225 8.11 10.69 -10.27
C LEU A 225 7.86 10.61 -8.75
N LEU A 226 6.66 10.18 -8.34
CA LEU A 226 6.35 9.95 -6.93
C LEU A 226 7.10 8.71 -6.39
N ASP A 227 7.24 7.67 -7.21
CA ASP A 227 8.01 6.48 -6.82
C ASP A 227 9.51 6.78 -6.66
N GLU A 228 10.05 7.71 -7.45
CA GLU A 228 11.45 8.13 -7.35
C GLU A 228 11.74 8.99 -6.12
N ASP A 229 10.72 9.58 -5.48
CA ASP A 229 10.91 10.45 -4.31
C ASP A 229 11.08 9.61 -3.04
N ASP A 230 12.24 9.75 -2.39
CA ASP A 230 12.56 9.05 -1.14
C ASP A 230 11.66 9.41 0.05
N ASP A 231 10.99 10.56 0.00
CA ASP A 231 10.07 10.98 1.06
C ASP A 231 8.68 10.36 0.89
N VAL A 232 8.32 9.89 -0.31
CA VAL A 232 7.04 9.23 -0.58
C VAL A 232 7.07 7.81 -0.04
N GLN A 233 6.06 7.45 0.75
CA GLN A 233 5.89 6.11 1.32
C GLN A 233 4.86 5.31 0.53
N ASN A 234 3.65 5.87 0.39
CA ASN A 234 2.53 5.24 -0.30
C ASN A 234 1.90 6.21 -1.30
N VAL A 235 1.44 5.67 -2.41
CA VAL A 235 0.61 6.37 -3.39
C VAL A 235 -0.62 5.52 -3.63
N TYR A 236 -1.79 6.10 -3.42
CA TYR A 236 -3.07 5.47 -3.71
C TYR A 236 -3.76 6.29 -4.79
N HIS A 237 -4.42 5.62 -5.71
CA HIS A 237 -5.16 6.27 -6.79
C HIS A 237 -6.36 5.41 -7.21
N ASN A 238 -7.32 6.06 -7.88
CA ASN A 238 -8.49 5.37 -8.39
C ASN A 238 -8.44 5.12 -9.91
N TRP A 239 -7.26 5.25 -10.52
CA TRP A 239 -7.06 4.83 -11.90
C TRP A 239 -7.16 3.31 -12.02
N ASN A 240 -8.01 2.85 -12.94
CA ASN A 240 -8.06 1.45 -13.33
C ASN A 240 -6.92 1.20 -14.33
N GLU A 241 -5.77 0.71 -13.83
CA GLU A 241 -4.61 0.44 -14.65
C GLU A 241 -4.90 -0.69 -15.65
N PRO A 242 -4.62 -0.49 -16.96
CA PRO A 242 -4.69 -1.59 -17.91
C PRO A 242 -3.61 -2.64 -17.59
N GLU A 243 -3.94 -3.90 -17.85
CA GLU A 243 -2.90 -4.95 -17.85
C GLU A 243 -1.85 -4.61 -18.89
N GLU A 244 -0.56 -4.66 -18.52
CA GLU A 244 0.51 -4.61 -19.51
C GLU A 244 0.49 -5.94 -20.26
N ASP A 245 0.15 -5.90 -21.56
CA ASP A 245 0.31 -7.05 -22.42
C ASP A 245 1.80 -7.45 -22.39
N GLU A 246 2.11 -8.65 -21.90
CA GLU A 246 3.45 -9.24 -22.00
C GLU A 246 3.75 -9.42 -23.50
N GLU A 247 4.59 -8.54 -24.09
CA GLU A 247 5.20 -8.77 -25.39
C GLU A 247 6.39 -9.73 -25.31
#